data_ae4ee61414419c81f2a954accba29a95
#
_entry.id   ae4ee61414419c81f2a954accba29a95
#
_cell.length_a   1.000
_cell.length_b   1.000
_cell.length_c   1.000
_cell.angle_alpha   90.00
_cell.angle_beta   90.00
_cell.angle_gamma   90.00
#
_symmetry.space_group_name_H-M   'P 1'
#
loop_
_entity.id
_entity.type
_entity.pdbx_description
1 polymer ?
#
loop_
_entity_poly.entity_id
_entity_poly.type
_entity_poly.pdbx_seq_one_letter_code
_entity_poly.pdbx_strand_id
1 'polypeptide(L)'
;MGQIKIVKAPIEGLYVIEPAVHGDSRGYFSETYNQRDMQEAGLNMVFVQDNESMSTKGVLRGLHFQKEFPQGKLVRVIKGAVFDVAVDLRADSPTYGKWYGIVLTEENKGWNSLELHEALLEEHTAMQSGTPIHEQSGPSENG
;
A
#
# COMPACT_ATOMS: atom_id res chain seq x y z
N MET A 1 6.20 13.45 -13.75
CA MET A 1 7.32 13.01 -14.55
C MET A 1 7.45 11.49 -14.67
N GLY A 2 6.41 10.75 -14.62
CA GLY A 2 6.33 9.37 -15.09
C GLY A 2 7.41 8.40 -14.61
N GLN A 3 7.94 8.57 -13.43
CA GLN A 3 9.05 7.72 -12.98
C GLN A 3 8.65 6.87 -11.78
N ILE A 4 7.68 6.01 -12.03
CA ILE A 4 7.33 4.99 -11.05
C ILE A 4 7.58 3.62 -11.66
N LYS A 5 7.98 2.70 -10.80
CA LYS A 5 8.11 1.29 -11.15
C LYS A 5 7.02 0.53 -10.43
N ILE A 6 6.28 -0.28 -11.16
CA ILE A 6 5.22 -1.10 -10.59
C ILE A 6 5.60 -2.56 -10.70
N VAL A 7 5.56 -3.25 -9.57
CA VAL A 7 5.78 -4.69 -9.50
C VAL A 7 4.47 -5.34 -9.07
N LYS A 8 3.95 -6.22 -9.91
CA LYS A 8 2.74 -6.98 -9.56
C LYS A 8 3.09 -8.04 -8.53
N ALA A 9 2.35 -8.06 -7.43
CA ALA A 9 2.44 -9.16 -6.48
C ALA A 9 1.72 -10.39 -7.05
N PRO A 10 1.94 -11.58 -6.47
CA PRO A 10 1.29 -12.81 -6.95
C PRO A 10 -0.23 -12.84 -6.81
N ILE A 11 -0.81 -11.86 -6.15
CA ILE A 11 -2.26 -11.71 -5.97
C ILE A 11 -2.74 -10.61 -6.92
N GLU A 12 -3.72 -10.90 -7.75
CA GLU A 12 -4.28 -9.90 -8.67
C GLU A 12 -4.87 -8.72 -7.91
N GLY A 13 -4.56 -7.51 -8.36
CA GLY A 13 -5.00 -6.27 -7.73
C GLY A 13 -4.07 -5.76 -6.63
N LEU A 14 -3.00 -6.49 -6.35
CA LEU A 14 -2.00 -6.10 -5.37
C LEU A 14 -0.70 -5.71 -6.07
N TYR A 15 -0.20 -4.53 -5.75
CA TYR A 15 0.99 -3.97 -6.41
C TYR A 15 1.95 -3.40 -5.40
N VAL A 16 3.24 -3.48 -5.73
CA VAL A 16 4.29 -2.73 -5.05
C VAL A 16 4.73 -1.62 -5.99
N ILE A 17 4.71 -0.39 -5.52
CA ILE A 17 5.00 0.79 -6.31
C ILE A 17 6.28 1.42 -5.77
N GLU A 18 7.25 1.60 -6.64
CA GLU A 18 8.53 2.21 -6.29
C GLU A 18 8.65 3.56 -6.99
N PRO A 19 8.47 4.68 -6.26
CA PRO A 19 8.66 5.99 -6.85
C PRO A 19 10.14 6.29 -7.06
N ALA A 20 10.44 7.18 -8.00
CA ALA A 20 11.80 7.68 -8.16
C ALA A 20 12.19 8.56 -6.98
N VAL A 21 13.40 8.38 -6.49
CA VAL A 21 13.94 9.19 -5.40
C VAL A 21 15.20 9.90 -5.90
N HIS A 22 15.23 11.21 -5.76
CA HIS A 22 16.34 12.05 -6.18
C HIS A 22 17.06 12.60 -4.94
N GLY A 23 18.28 12.16 -4.72
CA GLY A 23 19.02 12.51 -3.51
C GLY A 23 20.35 13.17 -3.80
N ASP A 24 20.80 13.99 -2.87
CA ASP A 24 22.13 14.60 -2.86
C ASP A 24 22.57 14.83 -1.41
N SER A 25 23.66 15.58 -1.20
CA SER A 25 24.18 15.83 0.15
C SER A 25 23.22 16.59 1.08
N ARG A 26 22.20 17.24 0.52
CA ARG A 26 21.19 17.97 1.30
C ARG A 26 20.04 17.11 1.77
N GLY A 27 19.87 15.94 1.17
CA GLY A 27 18.74 15.06 1.44
C GLY A 27 18.17 14.47 0.15
N TYR A 28 16.86 14.31 0.09
CA TYR A 28 16.23 13.73 -1.09
C TYR A 28 14.90 14.42 -1.41
N PHE A 29 14.47 14.23 -2.66
CA PHE A 29 13.15 14.61 -3.14
C PHE A 29 12.54 13.40 -3.85
N SER A 30 11.27 13.16 -3.59
CA SER A 30 10.52 12.11 -4.27
C SER A 30 9.08 12.54 -4.45
N GLU A 31 8.56 12.36 -5.66
CA GLU A 31 7.14 12.48 -5.89
C GLU A 31 6.49 11.16 -5.47
N THR A 32 5.81 11.19 -4.34
CA THR A 32 5.30 9.96 -3.74
C THR A 32 3.99 9.48 -4.34
N TYR A 33 3.25 10.37 -5.00
CA TYR A 33 2.01 10.01 -5.70
C TYR A 33 1.77 10.97 -6.85
N ASN A 34 1.40 10.41 -8.00
CA ASN A 34 1.00 11.19 -9.17
C ASN A 34 -0.11 10.42 -9.87
N GLN A 35 -1.31 11.00 -9.91
CA GLN A 35 -2.48 10.33 -10.47
C GLN A 35 -2.28 9.94 -11.93
N ARG A 36 -1.70 10.83 -12.72
CA ARG A 36 -1.48 10.57 -14.15
C ARG A 36 -0.54 9.39 -14.38
N ASP A 37 0.56 9.35 -13.62
CA ASP A 37 1.52 8.25 -13.72
C ASP A 37 0.89 6.93 -13.31
N MET A 38 0.07 6.94 -12.28
CA MET A 38 -0.66 5.75 -11.83
C MET A 38 -1.64 5.28 -12.89
N GLN A 39 -2.39 6.20 -13.51
CA GLN A 39 -3.33 5.88 -14.58
C GLN A 39 -2.62 5.32 -15.83
N GLU A 40 -1.49 5.90 -16.20
CA GLU A 40 -0.69 5.40 -17.32
C GLU A 40 -0.16 3.99 -17.06
N ALA A 41 0.04 3.63 -15.80
CA ALA A 41 0.46 2.30 -15.39
C ALA A 41 -0.71 1.34 -15.21
N GLY A 42 -1.94 1.78 -15.44
CA GLY A 42 -3.14 0.96 -15.34
C GLY A 42 -3.82 0.98 -13.98
N LEU A 43 -3.39 1.84 -13.07
CA LEU A 43 -3.98 1.97 -11.74
C LEU A 43 -4.87 3.20 -11.72
N ASN A 44 -6.18 2.99 -11.85
CA ASN A 44 -7.16 4.07 -12.08
C ASN A 44 -7.94 4.48 -10.83
N MET A 45 -7.49 4.06 -9.66
CA MET A 45 -8.14 4.43 -8.41
C MET A 45 -8.04 5.93 -8.16
N VAL A 46 -9.11 6.50 -7.62
CA VAL A 46 -9.16 7.90 -7.20
C VAL A 46 -9.11 7.92 -5.68
N PHE A 47 -8.03 8.46 -5.13
CA PHE A 47 -7.87 8.56 -3.69
C PHE A 47 -8.48 9.86 -3.19
N VAL A 48 -9.36 9.75 -2.21
CA VAL A 48 -10.13 10.88 -1.70
C VAL A 48 -9.92 11.10 -0.20
N GLN A 49 -9.11 10.28 0.44
CA GLN A 49 -8.87 10.35 1.87
C GLN A 49 -7.42 10.00 2.18
N ASP A 50 -6.80 10.78 3.04
CA ASP A 50 -5.48 10.52 3.59
C ASP A 50 -5.62 10.25 5.09
N ASN A 51 -4.92 9.22 5.55
CA ASN A 51 -4.83 8.91 6.97
C ASN A 51 -3.37 8.69 7.35
N GLU A 52 -3.05 9.05 8.58
CA GLU A 52 -1.74 8.74 9.15
C GLU A 52 -1.97 8.08 10.50
N SER A 53 -1.22 7.01 10.75
CA SER A 53 -1.24 6.35 12.05
C SER A 53 0.19 6.11 12.51
N MET A 54 0.38 6.04 13.81
CA MET A 54 1.67 5.73 14.41
C MET A 54 1.50 4.57 15.38
N SER A 55 2.46 3.66 15.37
CA SER A 55 2.45 2.51 16.27
C SER A 55 3.81 2.30 16.89
N THR A 56 3.81 1.80 18.12
CA THR A 56 5.03 1.34 18.78
C THR A 56 5.39 -0.06 18.31
N LYS A 57 6.64 -0.44 18.53
CA LYS A 57 7.12 -1.76 18.12
C LYS A 57 6.22 -2.87 18.67
N GLY A 58 5.91 -3.82 17.82
CA GLY A 58 5.12 -4.99 18.17
C GLY A 58 3.61 -4.80 18.10
N VAL A 59 3.13 -3.58 17.84
CA VAL A 59 1.69 -3.35 17.65
C VAL A 59 1.28 -3.93 16.30
N LEU A 60 0.23 -4.72 16.33
CA LEU A 60 -0.40 -5.32 15.16
C LEU A 60 -1.76 -4.67 14.96
N ARG A 61 -2.00 -4.15 13.75
CA ARG A 61 -3.31 -3.61 13.35
C ARG A 61 -3.86 -4.48 12.24
N GLY A 62 -5.03 -5.01 12.43
CA GLY A 62 -5.71 -5.83 11.45
C GLY A 62 -5.94 -7.24 11.96
N LEU A 63 -6.32 -8.16 11.13
CA LEU A 63 -6.62 -7.99 9.69
C LEU A 63 -7.96 -7.29 9.51
N HIS A 64 -8.04 -6.40 8.51
CA HIS A 64 -9.27 -5.65 8.23
C HIS A 64 -9.73 -5.86 6.79
N PHE A 65 -11.04 -5.83 6.58
CA PHE A 65 -11.61 -5.68 5.24
C PHE A 65 -12.98 -5.01 5.34
N GLN A 66 -13.46 -4.48 4.24
CA GLN A 66 -14.78 -3.89 4.16
C GLN A 66 -15.63 -4.70 3.21
N LYS A 67 -16.71 -5.28 3.74
CA LYS A 67 -17.66 -6.03 2.93
C LYS A 67 -18.53 -5.10 2.10
N GLU A 68 -18.94 -3.98 2.71
CA GLU A 68 -19.71 -2.94 2.03
C GLU A 68 -18.79 -1.75 1.76
N PHE A 69 -18.94 -1.13 0.58
CA PHE A 69 -18.12 0.00 0.16
C PHE A 69 -16.61 -0.33 0.21
N PRO A 70 -16.17 -1.37 -0.50
CA PRO A 70 -14.75 -1.73 -0.50
C PRO A 70 -13.90 -0.58 -1.02
N GLN A 71 -12.68 -0.46 -0.48
CA GLN A 71 -11.78 0.64 -0.80
C GLN A 71 -10.49 0.14 -1.41
N GLY A 72 -9.96 0.91 -2.35
CA GLY A 72 -8.57 0.79 -2.75
C GLY A 72 -7.71 1.52 -1.72
N LYS A 73 -6.54 0.98 -1.43
CA LYS A 73 -5.61 1.57 -0.46
C LYS A 73 -4.21 1.65 -1.03
N LEU A 74 -3.55 2.74 -0.70
CA LEU A 74 -2.15 2.97 -1.01
C LEU A 74 -1.44 3.26 0.31
N VAL A 75 -0.51 2.40 0.70
CA VAL A 75 0.11 2.42 2.02
C VAL A 75 1.60 2.69 1.91
N ARG A 76 2.10 3.62 2.70
CA ARG A 76 3.51 3.99 2.72
C ARG A 76 3.99 4.20 4.16
N VAL A 77 5.20 3.75 4.44
CA VAL A 77 5.87 4.00 5.72
C VAL A 77 6.74 5.24 5.59
N ILE A 78 6.51 6.21 6.47
CA ILE A 78 7.25 7.47 6.46
C ILE A 78 8.58 7.31 7.21
N LYS A 79 8.57 6.57 8.28
CA LYS A 79 9.76 6.35 9.12
C LYS A 79 9.66 4.98 9.77
N GLY A 80 10.81 4.32 9.92
CA GLY A 80 10.86 3.00 10.55
C GLY A 80 10.52 1.88 9.58
N ALA A 81 9.87 0.84 10.08
CA ALA A 81 9.55 -0.33 9.29
C ALA A 81 8.23 -0.96 9.72
N VAL A 82 7.49 -1.45 8.74
CA VAL A 82 6.22 -2.16 8.92
C VAL A 82 6.22 -3.41 8.06
N PHE A 83 5.78 -4.53 8.63
CA PHE A 83 5.45 -5.71 7.85
C PHE A 83 3.99 -5.63 7.45
N ASP A 84 3.73 -5.47 6.17
CA ASP A 84 2.39 -5.31 5.60
C ASP A 84 1.98 -6.59 4.89
N VAL A 85 0.81 -7.10 5.25
CA VAL A 85 0.30 -8.38 4.74
C VAL A 85 -1.07 -8.18 4.14
N ALA A 86 -1.27 -8.75 2.96
CA ALA A 86 -2.57 -8.82 2.31
C ALA A 86 -2.94 -10.28 2.08
N VAL A 87 -4.18 -10.63 2.38
CA VAL A 87 -4.72 -11.97 2.20
C VAL A 87 -5.88 -11.90 1.22
N ASP A 88 -5.87 -12.76 0.22
CA ASP A 88 -6.94 -12.84 -0.78
C ASP A 88 -8.08 -13.72 -0.25
N LEU A 89 -9.24 -13.11 -0.02
CA LEU A 89 -10.44 -13.82 0.41
C LEU A 89 -11.52 -13.88 -0.68
N ARG A 90 -11.18 -13.51 -1.91
CA ARG A 90 -12.13 -13.57 -3.02
C ARG A 90 -12.35 -15.02 -3.42
N ALA A 91 -13.59 -15.49 -3.24
CA ALA A 91 -13.94 -16.90 -3.44
C ALA A 91 -13.62 -17.42 -4.85
N ASP A 92 -13.74 -16.54 -5.86
CA ASP A 92 -13.52 -16.92 -7.26
C ASP A 92 -12.08 -16.68 -7.73
N SER A 93 -11.23 -16.21 -6.85
CA SER A 93 -9.85 -15.92 -7.21
C SER A 93 -9.01 -17.18 -7.23
N PRO A 94 -8.10 -17.34 -8.21
CA PRO A 94 -7.15 -18.46 -8.22
C PRO A 94 -6.18 -18.41 -7.05
N THR A 95 -6.05 -17.26 -6.37
CA THR A 95 -5.19 -17.10 -5.20
C THR A 95 -5.98 -17.03 -3.89
N TYR A 96 -7.23 -17.50 -3.89
CA TYR A 96 -8.05 -17.53 -2.67
C TYR A 96 -7.31 -18.18 -1.52
N GLY A 97 -7.28 -17.50 -0.38
CA GLY A 97 -6.60 -17.95 0.82
C GLY A 97 -5.08 -17.74 0.82
N LYS A 98 -4.51 -17.28 -0.28
CA LYS A 98 -3.09 -16.94 -0.35
C LYS A 98 -2.85 -15.58 0.27
N TRP A 99 -1.63 -15.39 0.76
CA TRP A 99 -1.23 -14.11 1.32
C TRP A 99 0.11 -13.66 0.74
N TYR A 100 0.35 -12.36 0.80
CA TYR A 100 1.61 -11.75 0.39
C TYR A 100 2.02 -10.74 1.46
N GLY A 101 3.26 -10.84 1.91
CA GLY A 101 3.81 -9.92 2.90
C GLY A 101 5.03 -9.20 2.38
N ILE A 102 5.17 -7.95 2.76
CA ILE A 102 6.31 -7.13 2.39
C ILE A 102 6.70 -6.23 3.56
N VAL A 103 8.00 -6.02 3.74
CA VAL A 103 8.49 -5.04 4.69
C VAL A 103 8.60 -3.70 3.99
N LEU A 104 7.85 -2.72 4.46
CA LEU A 104 7.90 -1.34 3.99
C LEU A 104 8.75 -0.54 4.97
N THR A 105 9.73 0.18 4.46
CA THR A 105 10.66 0.96 5.28
C THR A 105 10.81 2.37 4.72
N GLU A 106 11.36 3.27 5.55
CA GLU A 106 11.72 4.59 5.08
C GLU A 106 12.85 4.55 4.04
N GLU A 107 13.70 3.53 4.10
CA GLU A 107 14.82 3.39 3.18
C GLU A 107 14.37 2.95 1.79
N ASN A 108 13.45 2.01 1.70
CA ASN A 108 13.01 1.51 0.40
C ASN A 108 11.99 2.41 -0.28
N LYS A 109 11.37 3.33 0.46
CA LYS A 109 10.44 4.34 -0.05
C LYS A 109 9.32 3.79 -0.91
N GLY A 110 9.07 2.50 -0.81
CA GLY A 110 8.04 1.84 -1.62
C GLY A 110 6.64 2.06 -1.09
N TRP A 111 5.69 2.04 -1.98
CA TRP A 111 4.28 1.97 -1.68
C TRP A 111 3.78 0.56 -1.89
N ASN A 112 2.91 0.10 -1.01
CA ASN A 112 2.15 -1.10 -1.23
C ASN A 112 0.70 -0.68 -1.53
N SER A 113 0.28 -0.87 -2.77
CA SER A 113 -1.06 -0.49 -3.20
C SER A 113 -1.96 -1.71 -3.20
N LEU A 114 -3.06 -1.59 -2.51
CA LEU A 114 -4.08 -2.63 -2.47
C LEU A 114 -5.35 -2.11 -3.11
N GLU A 115 -5.90 -2.87 -4.02
CA GLU A 115 -7.28 -2.67 -4.42
C GLU A 115 -8.13 -3.57 -3.53
N LEU A 116 -8.66 -3.00 -2.45
CA LEU A 116 -9.44 -3.77 -1.49
C LEU A 116 -10.86 -3.99 -2.00
N HIS A 117 -11.12 -5.20 -2.40
CA HIS A 117 -12.46 -5.71 -2.53
C HIS A 117 -12.93 -6.21 -1.16
N GLU A 118 -14.20 -6.55 -1.07
CA GLU A 118 -14.78 -7.11 0.15
C GLU A 118 -14.02 -8.34 0.68
N ALA A 119 -13.10 -8.87 -0.10
CA ALA A 119 -12.44 -10.13 0.19
C ALA A 119 -10.91 -10.02 0.32
N LEU A 120 -10.36 -8.82 0.46
CA LEU A 120 -8.94 -8.67 0.78
C LEU A 120 -8.78 -8.19 2.22
N LEU A 121 -8.04 -8.94 3.01
CA LEU A 121 -7.66 -8.57 4.36
C LEU A 121 -6.29 -7.92 4.35
N GLU A 122 -6.11 -6.94 5.20
CA GLU A 122 -4.84 -6.24 5.35
C GLU A 122 -4.42 -6.18 6.81
N GLU A 123 -3.14 -6.35 7.07
CA GLU A 123 -2.54 -6.28 8.39
C GLU A 123 -1.26 -5.46 8.35
N HIS A 124 -1.08 -4.64 9.36
CA HIS A 124 0.17 -3.90 9.56
C HIS A 124 0.78 -4.29 10.92
N THR A 125 2.02 -4.68 10.91
CA THR A 125 2.77 -4.96 12.13
C THR A 125 3.96 -4.02 12.23
N ALA A 126 3.95 -3.14 13.20
CA ALA A 126 5.06 -2.21 13.43
C ALA A 126 6.29 -2.98 13.92
N MET A 127 7.38 -2.83 13.21
CA MET A 127 8.65 -3.49 13.50
C MET A 127 9.58 -2.61 14.30
N GLN A 128 9.31 -1.34 14.39
CA GLN A 128 10.09 -0.36 15.16
C GLN A 128 9.13 0.57 15.90
N SER A 129 9.58 1.13 17.03
CA SER A 129 8.79 2.08 17.78
C SER A 129 8.63 3.40 17.02
N GLY A 130 7.47 4.03 17.16
CA GLY A 130 7.20 5.33 16.55
C GLY A 130 7.16 5.29 15.03
N THR A 131 6.57 4.23 14.46
CA THR A 131 6.46 4.09 13.00
C THR A 131 5.18 4.73 12.49
N PRO A 132 5.25 5.91 11.83
CA PRO A 132 4.08 6.49 11.17
C PRO A 132 3.85 5.84 9.81
N ILE A 133 2.59 5.55 9.53
CA ILE A 133 2.12 4.98 8.28
C ILE A 133 1.18 5.99 7.63
N HIS A 134 1.45 6.32 6.38
CA HIS A 134 0.56 7.15 5.56
C HIS A 134 -0.27 6.25 4.66
N GLU A 135 -1.56 6.45 4.65
CA GLU A 135 -2.49 5.66 3.85
C GLU A 135 -3.44 6.57 3.09
N GLN A 136 -3.53 6.37 1.79
CA GLN A 136 -4.56 6.97 0.95
C GLN A 136 -5.63 5.94 0.66
N SER A 137 -6.88 6.35 0.62
CA SER A 137 -7.97 5.46 0.32
C SER A 137 -9.01 6.13 -0.58
N GLY A 138 -9.73 5.31 -1.32
CA GLY A 138 -10.79 5.74 -2.21
C GLY A 138 -11.63 4.55 -2.64
N PRO A 139 -12.75 4.80 -3.34
CA PRO A 139 -13.59 3.70 -3.81
C PRO A 139 -12.80 2.73 -4.68
N SER A 140 -13.07 1.44 -4.52
CA SER A 140 -12.50 0.42 -5.39
C SER A 140 -13.02 0.62 -6.82
N GLU A 141 -12.17 0.32 -7.82
CA GLU A 141 -12.56 0.38 -9.23
C GLU A 141 -13.78 -0.52 -9.53
N ASN A 142 -13.93 -1.58 -8.77
CA ASN A 142 -14.98 -2.57 -8.97
C ASN A 142 -16.07 -2.51 -7.89
N GLY A 143 -16.02 -1.50 -7.06
CA GLY A 143 -16.93 -1.36 -5.93
C GLY A 143 -18.15 -0.53 -6.18
#